data_790d2f28a6a46e9564f6bff4b3542316
#
_entry.id   790d2f28a6a46e9564f6bff4b3542316
#
_cell.length_a   1.000
_cell.length_b   1.000
_cell.length_c   1.000
_cell.angle_alpha   90.00
_cell.angle_beta   90.00
_cell.angle_gamma   90.00
#
_symmetry.space_group_name_H-M   'P 1'
#
loop_
_entity.id
_entity.type
_entity.pdbx_description
1 polymer ?
#
loop_
_entity_poly.entity_id
_entity_poly.type
_entity_poly.pdbx_seq_one_letter_code
_entity_poly.pdbx_strand_id
1 'polypeptide(L)' 'MLKGRTEEQKKLAAEKLSKALIDAIGCSESHISVSVEDFTPQEWQEQFKIEVTENPFLIKKPNYDPKDLL' A
#
# COMPACT_ATOMS: atom_id res chain seq x y z
N MET A 1 4.59 -2.19 2.07
CA MET A 1 4.38 -1.89 3.51
C MET A 1 5.58 -2.34 4.35
N LEU A 2 5.67 -1.89 5.57
CA LEU A 2 6.71 -2.34 6.49
C LEU A 2 6.50 -3.78 6.92
N LYS A 3 7.59 -4.50 7.17
CA LYS A 3 7.54 -5.87 7.69
C LYS A 3 6.85 -5.92 9.04
N GLY A 4 6.26 -7.06 9.37
CA GLY A 4 5.62 -7.33 10.65
C GLY A 4 4.19 -7.81 10.55
N ARG A 5 3.60 -7.83 9.35
CA ARG A 5 2.25 -8.35 9.12
C ARG A 5 2.33 -9.82 8.71
N THR A 6 1.34 -10.59 9.14
CA THR A 6 1.23 -12.00 8.73
C THR A 6 0.68 -12.09 7.31
N GLU A 7 0.85 -13.27 6.68
CA GLU A 7 0.27 -13.52 5.36
C GLU A 7 -1.26 -13.39 5.39
N GLU A 8 -1.91 -13.82 6.47
CA GLU A 8 -3.35 -13.70 6.64
C GLU A 8 -3.79 -12.25 6.70
N GLN A 9 -3.05 -11.41 7.43
CA GLN A 9 -3.34 -9.98 7.51
C GLN A 9 -3.22 -9.30 6.15
N LYS A 10 -2.20 -9.66 5.37
CA LYS A 10 -2.00 -9.12 4.02
C LYS A 10 -3.12 -9.54 3.07
N LYS A 11 -3.53 -10.81 3.13
CA LYS A 11 -4.65 -11.32 2.32
C LYS A 11 -5.95 -10.61 2.67
N LEU A 12 -6.22 -10.45 3.96
CA LEU A 12 -7.42 -9.75 4.42
C LEU A 12 -7.43 -8.29 3.95
N ALA A 13 -6.31 -7.61 4.03
CA ALA A 13 -6.18 -6.24 3.54
C ALA A 13 -6.47 -6.16 2.04
N ALA A 14 -5.91 -7.07 1.24
CA ALA A 14 -6.13 -7.12 -0.20
C ALA A 14 -7.61 -7.34 -0.53
N GLU A 15 -8.28 -8.27 0.17
CA GLU A 15 -9.71 -8.55 -0.03
C GLU A 15 -10.58 -7.33 0.29
N LYS A 16 -10.33 -6.67 1.42
CA LYS A 16 -11.10 -5.50 1.83
C LYS A 16 -10.89 -4.31 0.91
N LEU A 17 -9.66 -4.09 0.45
CA LEU A 17 -9.34 -3.04 -0.50
C LEU A 17 -10.02 -3.28 -1.85
N SER A 18 -10.04 -4.53 -2.32
CA SER A 18 -10.73 -4.90 -3.56
C SER A 18 -12.21 -4.61 -3.47
N LYS A 19 -12.86 -4.98 -2.36
CA LYS A 19 -14.29 -4.71 -2.15
C LYS A 19 -14.58 -3.21 -2.09
N ALA A 20 -13.73 -2.45 -1.41
CA ALA A 20 -13.88 -1.01 -1.33
C ALA A 20 -13.79 -0.36 -2.72
N LEU A 21 -12.89 -0.84 -3.56
CA LEU A 21 -12.75 -0.35 -4.92
C LEU A 21 -14.00 -0.65 -5.77
N ILE A 22 -14.51 -1.88 -5.68
CA ILE A 22 -15.74 -2.27 -6.38
C ILE A 22 -16.91 -1.38 -5.95
N ASP A 23 -17.07 -1.15 -4.64
CA ASP A 23 -18.14 -0.31 -4.09
C ASP A 23 -18.00 1.15 -4.55
N ALA A 24 -16.78 1.64 -4.66
CA ALA A 24 -16.53 3.05 -4.98
C ALA A 24 -16.72 3.36 -6.47
N ILE A 25 -16.28 2.48 -7.36
CA ILE A 25 -16.27 2.78 -8.80
C ILE A 25 -17.01 1.77 -9.66
N GLY A 26 -17.57 0.71 -9.06
CA GLY A 26 -18.40 -0.27 -9.78
C GLY A 26 -17.64 -1.17 -10.75
N CYS A 27 -16.32 -1.35 -10.57
CA CYS A 27 -15.54 -2.23 -11.45
C CYS A 27 -15.82 -3.71 -11.14
N SER A 28 -15.50 -4.58 -12.12
CA SER A 28 -15.60 -6.01 -11.95
C SER A 28 -14.45 -6.56 -11.14
N GLU A 29 -14.71 -7.50 -10.23
CA GLU A 29 -13.67 -8.16 -9.44
C GLU A 29 -12.60 -8.81 -10.33
N SER A 30 -12.95 -9.34 -11.48
CA SER A 30 -12.01 -9.95 -12.42
C SER A 30 -10.97 -8.98 -12.99
N HIS A 31 -11.22 -7.68 -12.90
CA HIS A 31 -10.33 -6.64 -13.40
C HIS A 31 -9.42 -6.06 -12.30
N ILE A 32 -9.49 -6.59 -11.08
CA ILE A 32 -8.72 -6.08 -9.94
C ILE A 32 -7.56 -7.00 -9.63
N SER A 33 -6.37 -6.40 -9.46
CA SER A 33 -5.19 -7.09 -8.96
C SER A 33 -4.61 -6.29 -7.81
N VAL A 34 -4.25 -6.96 -6.73
CA VAL A 34 -3.67 -6.34 -5.55
C VAL A 34 -2.41 -7.09 -5.15
N SER A 35 -1.32 -6.38 -4.95
CA SER A 35 -0.09 -6.94 -4.44
C SER A 35 0.32 -6.22 -3.14
N VAL A 36 0.95 -6.97 -2.25
CA VAL A 36 1.45 -6.44 -0.98
C VAL A 36 2.89 -6.89 -0.80
N GLU A 37 3.80 -5.93 -0.70
CA GLU A 37 5.22 -6.20 -0.51
C GLU A 37 5.70 -5.65 0.83
N ASP A 38 6.58 -6.40 1.49
CA ASP A 38 7.18 -6.00 2.77
C ASP A 38 8.53 -5.35 2.54
N PHE A 39 8.82 -4.30 3.32
CA PHE A 39 10.09 -3.61 3.29
C PHE A 39 10.62 -3.42 4.71
N THR A 40 11.94 -3.52 4.87
CA THR A 40 12.60 -3.11 6.11
C THR A 40 12.54 -1.57 6.22
N PRO A 41 12.75 -0.98 7.42
CA PRO A 41 12.78 0.48 7.53
C PRO A 41 13.77 1.15 6.58
N GLN A 42 14.92 0.53 6.33
CA GLN A 42 15.93 1.06 5.40
C GLN A 42 15.45 0.99 3.94
N GLU A 43 14.88 -0.15 3.54
CA GLU A 43 14.31 -0.32 2.20
C GLU A 43 13.12 0.63 1.98
N TRP A 44 12.35 0.89 3.03
CA TRP A 44 11.20 1.78 2.96
C TRP A 44 11.57 3.22 2.62
N GLN A 45 12.77 3.68 2.98
CA GLN A 45 13.23 5.03 2.65
C GLN A 45 13.20 5.25 1.13
N GLU A 46 13.70 4.28 0.37
CA GLU A 46 13.75 4.35 -1.10
C GLU A 46 12.35 4.21 -1.69
N GLN A 47 11.56 3.26 -1.21
CA GLN A 47 10.20 3.05 -1.69
C GLN A 47 9.30 4.25 -1.38
N PHE A 48 9.45 4.85 -0.22
CA PHE A 48 8.72 6.07 0.13
C PHE A 48 9.03 7.20 -0.84
N LYS A 49 10.30 7.36 -1.21
CA LYS A 49 10.71 8.37 -2.17
C LYS A 49 10.01 8.16 -3.52
N ILE A 50 9.99 6.92 -4.01
CA ILE A 50 9.40 6.57 -5.30
C ILE A 50 7.88 6.70 -5.28
N GLU A 51 7.24 6.10 -4.27
CA GLU A 51 5.78 5.92 -4.24
C GLU A 51 5.04 7.13 -3.64
N VAL A 52 5.71 7.93 -2.84
CA VAL A 52 5.07 9.05 -2.14
C VAL A 52 5.64 10.38 -2.62
N THR A 53 6.95 10.61 -2.43
CA THR A 53 7.56 11.92 -2.70
C THR A 53 7.56 12.27 -4.19
N GLU A 54 7.86 11.29 -5.05
CA GLU A 54 7.99 11.49 -6.49
C GLU A 54 6.76 11.02 -7.29
N ASN A 55 5.76 10.45 -6.63
CA ASN A 55 4.58 9.92 -7.31
C ASN A 55 3.56 11.04 -7.59
N PRO A 56 3.37 11.45 -8.87
CA PRO A 56 2.43 12.53 -9.19
C PRO A 56 0.96 12.11 -9.05
N PHE A 57 0.68 10.82 -8.92
CA PHE A 57 -0.68 10.28 -8.82
C PHE A 57 -1.13 10.01 -7.40
N LEU A 58 -0.31 10.32 -6.41
CA LEU A 58 -0.66 10.11 -5.01
C LEU A 58 -1.77 11.08 -4.58
N ILE A 59 -2.89 10.52 -4.13
CA ILE A 59 -4.06 11.31 -3.72
C ILE A 59 -4.05 11.56 -2.22
N LYS A 60 -3.75 10.51 -1.44
CA LYS A 60 -3.71 10.59 0.04
C LYS A 60 -2.30 10.41 0.53
N LYS A 61 -1.72 11.46 1.09
CA LYS A 61 -0.34 11.43 1.61
C LYS A 61 -0.31 10.89 3.04
N PRO A 62 0.74 10.12 3.39
CA PRO A 62 0.94 9.74 4.79
C PRO A 62 1.33 10.95 5.63
N ASN A 63 1.01 10.89 6.92
CA ASN A 63 1.26 11.98 7.85
C ASN A 63 2.47 11.69 8.74
N TYR A 64 3.58 11.23 8.15
CA TYR A 64 4.81 10.95 8.87
C TYR A 64 6.03 11.09 7.95
N ASP A 65 7.21 11.23 8.56
CA ASP A 65 8.49 11.22 7.84
C ASP A 65 9.06 9.79 7.90
N PRO A 66 9.43 9.17 6.77
CA PRO A 66 9.97 7.81 6.75
C PRO A 66 11.25 7.65 7.59
N LYS A 67 12.00 8.73 7.81
CA LYS A 67 13.19 8.70 8.67
C LYS A 67 12.86 8.35 10.11
N ASP A 68 11.64 8.62 10.56
CA ASP A 68 11.20 8.30 11.92
C ASP A 68 11.15 6.79 12.17
N LEU A 69 11.19 5.97 11.12
CA LEU A 69 11.18 4.52 11.21
C LEU A 69 12.57 3.89 11.33
N LEU A 70 13.62 4.67 11.13
CA LEU A 70 15.01 4.18 11.21
C LEU A 70 15.51 4.05 12.64
#